data_54d00221a09246bbd634cbcb14cf582c
#
_entry.id   54d00221a09246bbd634cbcb14cf582c
#
_cell.length_a   1.000
_cell.length_b   1.000
_cell.length_c   1.000
_cell.angle_alpha   90.00
_cell.angle_beta   90.00
_cell.angle_gamma   90.00
#
_symmetry.space_group_name_H-M   'P 1'
#
loop_
_entity.id
_entity.type
_entity.pdbx_description
1 polymer ?
#
loop_
_entity_poly.entity_id
_entity_poly.type
_entity_poly.pdbx_seq_one_letter_code
_entity_poly.pdbx_strand_id
1 'polypeptide(L)'
;KEKSISAKKSKYYSKKDYQIAKTSLKYMEQKKWSSAEKTAKKARDKSIYNFIRWKHLLTTGNQLAFYEYKKFIELNPKYPRINRIKYLAEHKMAAKDLSANFIIEWFKQNPPLSGFGKIALGRAFLEKGETRQGVELIKEGWINADLSRSDMKFFSKKFKKILNSSDYIKRADYLAYENKYWDLK
;
A
#
# COMPACT_ATOMS: atom_id res chain seq x y z
N LYS A 1 42.82 -26.79 -14.45
CA LYS A 1 41.82 -26.47 -15.51
C LYS A 1 40.47 -26.27 -14.82
N GLU A 2 40.10 -25.00 -14.55
CA GLU A 2 38.78 -24.67 -14.04
C GLU A 2 37.74 -25.00 -15.12
N LYS A 3 36.78 -25.87 -14.79
CA LYS A 3 35.61 -26.12 -15.63
C LYS A 3 34.81 -24.83 -15.69
N SER A 4 34.79 -24.14 -16.83
CA SER A 4 33.89 -23.03 -17.09
C SER A 4 32.46 -23.52 -16.89
N ILE A 5 31.79 -23.07 -15.84
CA ILE A 5 30.38 -23.32 -15.62
C ILE A 5 29.63 -22.63 -16.76
N SER A 6 29.21 -23.36 -17.76
CA SER A 6 28.41 -22.83 -18.87
C SER A 6 27.15 -22.18 -18.25
N ALA A 7 26.98 -20.89 -18.46
CA ALA A 7 25.82 -20.16 -17.94
C ALA A 7 24.56 -20.87 -18.44
N LYS A 8 23.75 -21.43 -17.50
CA LYS A 8 22.49 -22.11 -17.84
C LYS A 8 21.62 -21.15 -18.65
N LYS A 9 21.31 -21.56 -19.88
CA LYS A 9 20.49 -20.79 -20.81
C LYS A 9 19.05 -20.72 -20.27
N SER A 10 18.50 -19.51 -20.09
CA SER A 10 17.10 -19.38 -19.70
C SER A 10 16.18 -19.96 -20.76
N LYS A 11 15.14 -20.69 -20.34
CA LYS A 11 14.09 -21.19 -21.24
C LYS A 11 13.08 -20.11 -21.63
N TYR A 12 12.98 -19.02 -20.83
CA TYR A 12 11.93 -18.00 -20.94
C TYR A 12 12.42 -16.66 -21.45
N TYR A 13 13.67 -16.30 -21.19
CA TYR A 13 14.23 -15.01 -21.55
C TYR A 13 15.28 -15.10 -22.66
N SER A 14 15.32 -14.07 -23.51
CA SER A 14 16.47 -13.87 -24.39
C SER A 14 17.74 -13.73 -23.56
N LYS A 15 18.91 -13.99 -24.16
CA LYS A 15 20.21 -13.80 -23.50
C LYS A 15 20.35 -12.38 -22.92
N LYS A 16 19.88 -11.37 -23.66
CA LYS A 16 19.90 -9.96 -23.25
C LYS A 16 18.99 -9.71 -22.02
N ASP A 17 17.73 -10.16 -22.10
CA ASP A 17 16.76 -9.97 -20.99
C ASP A 17 17.16 -10.76 -19.75
N TYR A 18 17.78 -11.94 -19.93
CA TYR A 18 18.33 -12.69 -18.80
C TYR A 18 19.43 -11.92 -18.05
N GLN A 19 20.35 -11.27 -18.77
CA GLN A 19 21.39 -10.43 -18.13
C GLN A 19 20.78 -9.21 -17.43
N ILE A 20 19.80 -8.58 -18.06
CA ILE A 20 19.05 -7.47 -17.43
C ILE A 20 18.36 -7.94 -16.16
N ALA A 21 17.66 -9.10 -16.19
CA ALA A 21 17.02 -9.68 -15.02
C ALA A 21 18.03 -9.92 -13.89
N LYS A 22 19.15 -10.58 -14.18
CA LYS A 22 20.22 -10.87 -13.22
C LYS A 22 20.74 -9.59 -12.56
N THR A 23 21.01 -8.55 -13.36
CA THR A 23 21.50 -7.26 -12.85
C THR A 23 20.44 -6.54 -12.01
N SER A 24 19.19 -6.56 -12.46
CA SER A 24 18.07 -5.92 -11.73
C SER A 24 17.82 -6.60 -10.38
N LEU A 25 17.87 -7.94 -10.33
CA LEU A 25 17.73 -8.71 -9.10
C LEU A 25 18.86 -8.40 -8.11
N LYS A 26 20.11 -8.29 -8.58
CA LYS A 26 21.25 -7.90 -7.75
C LYS A 26 21.05 -6.52 -7.12
N TYR A 27 20.55 -5.52 -7.88
CA TYR A 27 20.21 -4.22 -7.33
C TYR A 27 19.04 -4.30 -6.31
N MET A 28 18.04 -5.12 -6.58
CA MET A 28 16.91 -5.34 -5.67
C MET A 28 17.39 -5.93 -4.32
N GLU A 29 18.24 -6.94 -4.34
CA GLU A 29 18.85 -7.55 -3.14
C GLU A 29 19.62 -6.54 -2.30
N GLN A 30 20.29 -5.58 -2.97
CA GLN A 30 20.98 -4.45 -2.35
C GLN A 30 20.03 -3.31 -1.91
N LYS A 31 18.71 -3.48 -2.04
CA LYS A 31 17.68 -2.45 -1.79
C LYS A 31 17.85 -1.17 -2.63
N LYS A 32 18.61 -1.24 -3.73
CA LYS A 32 18.80 -0.14 -4.69
C LYS A 32 17.62 -0.10 -5.68
N TRP A 33 16.42 0.20 -5.18
CA TRP A 33 15.17 0.07 -5.93
C TRP A 33 15.13 0.88 -7.22
N SER A 34 15.58 2.15 -7.18
CA SER A 34 15.63 3.00 -8.38
C SER A 34 16.49 2.39 -9.48
N SER A 35 17.69 1.90 -9.13
CA SER A 35 18.58 1.23 -10.08
C SER A 35 18.01 -0.07 -10.59
N ALA A 36 17.35 -0.86 -9.73
CA ALA A 36 16.68 -2.10 -10.10
C ALA A 36 15.58 -1.85 -11.14
N GLU A 37 14.68 -0.91 -10.87
CA GLU A 37 13.59 -0.56 -11.78
C GLU A 37 14.08 0.04 -13.10
N LYS A 38 15.04 0.98 -13.03
CA LYS A 38 15.64 1.58 -14.23
C LYS A 38 16.32 0.55 -15.12
N THR A 39 16.98 -0.43 -14.52
CA THR A 39 17.60 -1.53 -15.27
C THR A 39 16.55 -2.46 -15.86
N ALA A 40 15.56 -2.89 -15.07
CA ALA A 40 14.50 -3.79 -15.51
C ALA A 40 13.65 -3.21 -16.65
N LYS A 41 13.44 -1.89 -16.70
CA LYS A 41 12.72 -1.20 -17.79
C LYS A 41 13.36 -1.40 -19.16
N LYS A 42 14.68 -1.70 -19.22
CA LYS A 42 15.41 -1.93 -20.47
C LYS A 42 15.11 -3.28 -21.09
N ALA A 43 14.54 -4.23 -20.34
CA ALA A 43 14.14 -5.52 -20.86
C ALA A 43 12.96 -5.38 -21.85
N ARG A 44 12.96 -6.22 -22.88
CA ARG A 44 11.84 -6.37 -23.79
C ARG A 44 10.66 -7.04 -23.07
N ASP A 45 10.94 -8.04 -22.26
CA ASP A 45 9.95 -8.70 -21.43
C ASP A 45 9.63 -7.86 -20.16
N LYS A 46 8.42 -7.37 -20.08
CA LYS A 46 7.96 -6.50 -18.98
C LYS A 46 7.72 -7.24 -17.68
N SER A 47 7.70 -8.57 -17.67
CA SER A 47 7.55 -9.37 -16.44
C SER A 47 8.68 -9.09 -15.45
N ILE A 48 9.90 -8.82 -15.94
CA ILE A 48 11.07 -8.47 -15.12
C ILE A 48 10.80 -7.17 -14.35
N TYR A 49 10.35 -6.13 -15.07
CA TYR A 49 10.02 -4.84 -14.46
C TYR A 49 8.85 -4.96 -13.46
N ASN A 50 7.77 -5.67 -13.86
CA ASN A 50 6.60 -5.86 -13.02
C ASN A 50 6.95 -6.60 -11.73
N PHE A 51 7.82 -7.61 -11.79
CA PHE A 51 8.28 -8.33 -10.60
C PHE A 51 9.08 -7.42 -9.64
N ILE A 52 10.03 -6.65 -10.14
CA ILE A 52 10.84 -5.71 -9.33
C ILE A 52 9.93 -4.65 -8.71
N ARG A 53 9.00 -4.09 -9.50
CA ARG A 53 8.05 -3.09 -9.04
C ARG A 53 7.12 -3.65 -7.95
N TRP A 54 6.58 -4.84 -8.15
CA TRP A 54 5.76 -5.54 -7.17
C TRP A 54 6.50 -5.73 -5.83
N LYS A 55 7.75 -6.19 -5.88
CA LYS A 55 8.58 -6.35 -4.69
C LYS A 55 8.81 -5.03 -3.97
N HIS A 56 9.09 -3.97 -4.72
CA HIS A 56 9.27 -2.62 -4.15
C HIS A 56 8.02 -2.13 -3.44
N LEU A 57 6.84 -2.25 -4.08
CA LEU A 57 5.55 -1.87 -3.49
C LEU A 57 5.23 -2.64 -2.20
N LEU A 58 5.65 -3.89 -2.08
CA LEU A 58 5.48 -4.72 -0.88
C LEU A 58 6.50 -4.44 0.22
N THR A 59 7.56 -3.70 -0.06
CA THR A 59 8.62 -3.43 0.92
C THR A 59 8.14 -2.44 1.97
N THR A 60 8.24 -2.82 3.25
CA THR A 60 7.89 -1.94 4.37
C THR A 60 8.77 -0.69 4.39
N GLY A 61 8.18 0.47 4.68
CA GLY A 61 8.90 1.73 4.79
C GLY A 61 9.33 2.35 3.44
N ASN A 62 8.86 1.81 2.30
CA ASN A 62 9.12 2.44 1.02
C ASN A 62 8.47 3.85 0.96
N GLN A 63 9.10 4.75 0.22
CA GLN A 63 8.67 6.15 0.07
C GLN A 63 7.79 6.39 -1.17
N LEU A 64 7.23 5.32 -1.75
CA LEU A 64 6.39 5.43 -2.93
C LEU A 64 5.05 6.11 -2.61
N ALA A 65 4.62 7.01 -3.48
CA ALA A 65 3.35 7.71 -3.36
C ALA A 65 2.16 6.82 -3.75
N PHE A 66 0.95 7.23 -3.37
CA PHE A 66 -0.29 6.53 -3.73
C PHE A 66 -0.40 6.23 -5.22
N TYR A 67 -0.09 7.20 -6.09
CA TYR A 67 -0.20 7.04 -7.55
C TYR A 67 0.68 5.93 -8.13
N GLU A 68 1.78 5.58 -7.44
CA GLU A 68 2.65 4.48 -7.84
C GLU A 68 1.99 3.13 -7.61
N TYR A 69 1.24 3.00 -6.51
CA TYR A 69 0.40 1.83 -6.21
C TYR A 69 -0.77 1.74 -7.17
N LYS A 70 -1.52 2.86 -7.35
CA LYS A 70 -2.65 2.94 -8.27
C LYS A 70 -2.27 2.47 -9.67
N LYS A 71 -1.19 3.01 -10.24
CA LYS A 71 -0.70 2.63 -11.57
C LYS A 71 -0.40 1.14 -11.68
N PHE A 72 0.22 0.56 -10.66
CA PHE A 72 0.52 -0.87 -10.67
C PHE A 72 -0.76 -1.72 -10.61
N ILE A 73 -1.72 -1.36 -9.76
CA ILE A 73 -3.01 -2.03 -9.61
C ILE A 73 -3.78 -2.04 -10.92
N GLU A 74 -3.87 -0.89 -11.60
CA GLU A 74 -4.59 -0.74 -12.87
C GLU A 74 -3.97 -1.55 -14.01
N LEU A 75 -2.64 -1.56 -14.10
CA LEU A 75 -1.93 -2.29 -15.13
C LEU A 75 -1.82 -3.79 -14.86
N ASN A 76 -1.98 -4.22 -13.62
CA ASN A 76 -1.75 -5.59 -13.19
C ASN A 76 -2.84 -6.10 -12.23
N PRO A 77 -4.15 -6.04 -12.58
CA PRO A 77 -5.25 -6.30 -11.65
C PRO A 77 -5.29 -7.73 -11.11
N LYS A 78 -4.66 -8.68 -11.80
CA LYS A 78 -4.58 -10.10 -11.40
C LYS A 78 -3.21 -10.50 -10.83
N TYR A 79 -2.35 -9.53 -10.50
CA TYR A 79 -1.02 -9.85 -10.00
C TYR A 79 -1.07 -10.50 -8.61
N PRO A 80 -0.15 -11.40 -8.27
CA PRO A 80 -0.13 -12.02 -6.96
C PRO A 80 -0.17 -11.00 -5.82
N ARG A 81 -0.96 -11.26 -4.79
CA ARG A 81 -1.14 -10.39 -3.61
C ARG A 81 -1.63 -8.97 -3.94
N ILE A 82 -2.41 -8.79 -5.00
CA ILE A 82 -2.92 -7.47 -5.40
C ILE A 82 -3.73 -6.80 -4.28
N ASN A 83 -4.49 -7.56 -3.50
CA ASN A 83 -5.22 -7.01 -2.35
C ASN A 83 -4.26 -6.46 -1.26
N ARG A 84 -3.08 -7.07 -1.08
CA ARG A 84 -2.07 -6.49 -0.18
C ARG A 84 -1.50 -5.18 -0.74
N ILE A 85 -1.32 -5.07 -2.06
CA ILE A 85 -0.91 -3.82 -2.71
C ILE A 85 -2.00 -2.74 -2.52
N LYS A 86 -3.28 -3.08 -2.70
CA LYS A 86 -4.41 -2.16 -2.44
C LYS A 86 -4.44 -1.70 -0.99
N TYR A 87 -4.33 -2.63 -0.04
CA TYR A 87 -4.23 -2.31 1.40
C TYR A 87 -3.08 -1.32 1.71
N LEU A 88 -1.90 -1.55 1.14
CA LEU A 88 -0.75 -0.66 1.32
C LEU A 88 -0.97 0.71 0.65
N ALA A 89 -1.66 0.76 -0.49
CA ALA A 89 -2.03 2.00 -1.16
C ALA A 89 -2.91 2.89 -0.26
N GLU A 90 -3.86 2.30 0.47
CA GLU A 90 -4.73 3.04 1.38
C GLU A 90 -3.95 3.81 2.45
N HIS A 91 -2.84 3.23 2.96
CA HIS A 91 -1.96 3.90 3.93
C HIS A 91 -1.18 5.09 3.34
N LYS A 92 -1.18 5.25 2.00
CA LYS A 92 -0.59 6.40 1.31
C LYS A 92 -1.61 7.50 1.00
N MET A 93 -2.90 7.27 1.28
CA MET A 93 -3.97 8.25 1.01
C MET A 93 -4.06 9.39 2.06
N ALA A 94 -3.32 9.30 3.15
CA ALA A 94 -3.25 10.36 4.16
C ALA A 94 -2.53 11.63 3.65
N ALA A 95 -1.87 11.56 2.51
CA ALA A 95 -1.27 12.71 1.86
C ALA A 95 -2.32 13.77 1.49
N LYS A 96 -2.01 15.04 1.72
CA LYS A 96 -2.91 16.18 1.53
C LYS A 96 -3.35 16.42 0.06
N ASP A 97 -2.81 15.64 -0.86
CA ASP A 97 -2.83 15.91 -2.29
C ASP A 97 -3.95 15.17 -3.06
N LEU A 98 -4.79 14.41 -2.35
CA LEU A 98 -5.89 13.68 -2.98
C LEU A 98 -7.23 14.38 -2.69
N SER A 99 -7.93 14.81 -3.77
CA SER A 99 -9.25 15.43 -3.62
C SER A 99 -10.32 14.43 -3.15
N ALA A 100 -11.35 14.92 -2.48
CA ALA A 100 -12.47 14.10 -2.02
C ALA A 100 -13.13 13.33 -3.19
N ASN A 101 -13.35 13.97 -4.33
CA ASN A 101 -13.90 13.32 -5.50
C ASN A 101 -13.04 12.14 -5.96
N PHE A 102 -11.72 12.33 -6.03
CA PHE A 102 -10.80 11.27 -6.41
C PHE A 102 -10.86 10.08 -5.45
N ILE A 103 -10.88 10.33 -4.14
CA ILE A 103 -10.94 9.29 -3.11
C ILE A 103 -12.25 8.49 -3.22
N ILE A 104 -13.40 9.18 -3.39
CA ILE A 104 -14.71 8.54 -3.56
C ILE A 104 -14.72 7.67 -4.82
N GLU A 105 -14.28 8.20 -5.96
CA GLU A 105 -14.23 7.43 -7.22
C GLU A 105 -13.31 6.21 -7.13
N TRP A 106 -12.16 6.36 -6.48
CA TRP A 106 -11.27 5.22 -6.26
C TRP A 106 -11.95 4.10 -5.47
N PHE A 107 -12.63 4.46 -4.37
CA PHE A 107 -13.25 3.47 -3.48
C PHE A 107 -14.55 2.87 -4.04
N LYS A 108 -15.20 3.47 -5.03
CA LYS A 108 -16.30 2.83 -5.77
C LYS A 108 -15.85 1.53 -6.45
N GLN A 109 -14.63 1.51 -6.99
CA GLN A 109 -14.07 0.35 -7.70
C GLN A 109 -13.18 -0.53 -6.78
N ASN A 110 -12.71 0.00 -5.67
CA ASN A 110 -11.80 -0.65 -4.74
C ASN A 110 -12.29 -0.45 -3.30
N PRO A 111 -13.29 -1.19 -2.82
CA PRO A 111 -13.80 -1.04 -1.46
C PRO A 111 -12.68 -1.03 -0.42
N PRO A 112 -12.77 -0.21 0.65
CA PRO A 112 -11.70 -0.08 1.64
C PRO A 112 -11.34 -1.43 2.28
N LEU A 113 -10.07 -1.75 2.30
CA LEU A 113 -9.51 -2.97 2.89
C LEU A 113 -8.90 -2.71 4.29
N SER A 114 -8.70 -1.46 4.66
CA SER A 114 -8.08 -1.06 5.92
C SER A 114 -8.88 0.00 6.65
N GLY A 115 -8.64 0.14 7.96
CA GLY A 115 -9.19 1.25 8.72
C GLY A 115 -8.72 2.62 8.21
N PHE A 116 -7.50 2.71 7.67
CA PHE A 116 -7.01 3.93 7.01
C PHE A 116 -7.83 4.27 5.76
N GLY A 117 -8.16 3.28 4.94
CA GLY A 117 -9.02 3.46 3.78
C GLY A 117 -10.41 3.96 4.17
N LYS A 118 -11.01 3.37 5.22
CA LYS A 118 -12.30 3.82 5.76
C LYS A 118 -12.23 5.28 6.25
N ILE A 119 -11.19 5.64 6.99
CA ILE A 119 -10.98 7.02 7.46
C ILE A 119 -10.80 7.99 6.27
N ALA A 120 -10.03 7.60 5.26
CA ALA A 120 -9.83 8.43 4.08
C ALA A 120 -11.14 8.67 3.32
N LEU A 121 -11.93 7.62 3.08
CA LEU A 121 -13.23 7.71 2.44
C LEU A 121 -14.23 8.50 3.28
N GLY A 122 -14.28 8.26 4.60
CA GLY A 122 -15.15 8.99 5.51
C GLY A 122 -14.85 10.50 5.53
N ARG A 123 -13.58 10.88 5.50
CA ARG A 123 -13.16 12.28 5.35
C ARG A 123 -13.63 12.89 4.03
N ALA A 124 -13.51 12.14 2.94
CA ALA A 124 -13.96 12.60 1.63
C ALA A 124 -15.47 12.83 1.60
N PHE A 125 -16.27 11.96 2.22
CA PHE A 125 -17.71 12.16 2.37
C PHE A 125 -18.05 13.38 3.23
N LEU A 126 -17.35 13.60 4.35
CA LEU A 126 -17.55 14.82 5.17
C LEU A 126 -17.28 16.10 4.35
N GLU A 127 -16.21 16.11 3.55
CA GLU A 127 -15.87 17.24 2.69
C GLU A 127 -16.94 17.51 1.61
N LYS A 128 -17.68 16.47 1.20
CA LYS A 128 -18.81 16.57 0.25
C LYS A 128 -20.15 16.83 0.92
N GLY A 129 -20.19 16.99 2.23
CA GLY A 129 -21.43 17.22 2.99
C GLY A 129 -22.20 15.96 3.35
N GLU A 130 -21.72 14.79 2.98
CA GLU A 130 -22.35 13.50 3.31
C GLU A 130 -21.98 13.06 4.72
N THR A 131 -22.47 13.84 5.70
CA THR A 131 -22.03 13.77 7.10
C THR A 131 -22.28 12.41 7.72
N ARG A 132 -23.44 11.80 7.50
CA ARG A 132 -23.80 10.50 8.13
C ARG A 132 -22.84 9.41 7.71
N GLN A 133 -22.65 9.21 6.43
CA GLN A 133 -21.74 8.18 5.89
C GLN A 133 -20.29 8.45 6.29
N GLY A 134 -19.89 9.73 6.27
CA GLY A 134 -18.54 10.13 6.66
C GLY A 134 -18.25 9.81 8.13
N VAL A 135 -19.18 10.07 9.03
CA VAL A 135 -19.06 9.78 10.48
C VAL A 135 -18.98 8.27 10.72
N GLU A 136 -19.86 7.47 10.11
CA GLU A 136 -19.88 6.01 10.25
C GLU A 136 -18.54 5.40 9.83
N LEU A 137 -18.03 5.75 8.65
CA LEU A 137 -16.74 5.25 8.14
C LEU A 137 -15.54 5.68 9.00
N ILE A 138 -15.53 6.89 9.51
CA ILE A 138 -14.47 7.35 10.41
C ILE A 138 -14.47 6.55 11.72
N LYS A 139 -15.64 6.29 12.31
CA LYS A 139 -15.76 5.49 13.54
C LYS A 139 -15.31 4.04 13.31
N GLU A 140 -15.80 3.41 12.24
CA GLU A 140 -15.35 2.06 11.89
C GLU A 140 -13.83 1.99 11.63
N GLY A 141 -13.30 2.95 10.87
CA GLY A 141 -11.88 3.03 10.59
C GLY A 141 -11.05 3.28 11.85
N TRP A 142 -11.52 4.14 12.77
CA TRP A 142 -10.89 4.37 14.06
C TRP A 142 -10.73 3.09 14.86
N ILE A 143 -11.78 2.25 14.90
CA ILE A 143 -11.77 1.02 15.69
C ILE A 143 -10.67 0.07 15.19
N ASN A 144 -10.54 -0.15 13.88
CA ASN A 144 -9.74 -1.23 13.32
C ASN A 144 -8.48 -0.79 12.54
N ALA A 145 -8.16 0.51 12.49
CA ALA A 145 -6.92 0.96 11.84
C ALA A 145 -5.68 0.60 12.65
N ASP A 146 -4.65 0.12 11.96
CA ASP A 146 -3.29 -0.02 12.51
C ASP A 146 -2.65 1.37 12.60
N LEU A 147 -2.84 2.04 13.74
CA LEU A 147 -2.38 3.41 13.97
C LEU A 147 -1.07 3.42 14.76
N SER A 148 -0.08 4.15 14.27
CA SER A 148 1.06 4.53 15.10
C SER A 148 0.60 5.47 16.23
N ARG A 149 1.43 5.65 17.25
CA ARG A 149 1.13 6.63 18.33
C ARG A 149 0.91 8.05 17.77
N SER A 150 1.66 8.46 16.75
CA SER A 150 1.49 9.75 16.09
C SER A 150 0.17 9.84 15.33
N ASP A 151 -0.22 8.77 14.61
CA ASP A 151 -1.51 8.72 13.90
C ASP A 151 -2.68 8.77 14.89
N MET A 152 -2.59 8.00 15.99
CA MET A 152 -3.61 7.97 17.02
C MET A 152 -3.81 9.36 17.63
N LYS A 153 -2.72 10.05 17.99
CA LYS A 153 -2.77 11.43 18.50
C LYS A 153 -3.35 12.40 17.47
N PHE A 154 -2.97 12.25 16.21
CA PHE A 154 -3.48 13.11 15.14
C PHE A 154 -4.97 12.89 14.90
N PHE A 155 -5.42 11.65 14.73
CA PHE A 155 -6.83 11.36 14.45
C PHE A 155 -7.75 11.61 15.64
N SER A 156 -7.34 11.29 16.86
CA SER A 156 -8.14 11.62 18.07
C SER A 156 -8.38 13.13 18.20
N LYS A 157 -7.36 13.94 17.93
CA LYS A 157 -7.51 15.42 17.92
C LYS A 157 -8.39 15.87 16.75
N LYS A 158 -8.17 15.36 15.56
CA LYS A 158 -8.90 15.74 14.35
C LYS A 158 -10.37 15.38 14.40
N PHE A 159 -10.70 14.23 14.96
CA PHE A 159 -12.06 13.70 15.03
C PHE A 159 -12.70 13.83 16.41
N LYS A 160 -12.18 14.72 17.27
CA LYS A 160 -12.69 14.95 18.64
C LYS A 160 -14.20 15.19 18.71
N LYS A 161 -14.79 15.82 17.68
CA LYS A 161 -16.23 16.09 17.61
C LYS A 161 -17.05 14.89 17.07
N ILE A 162 -16.39 13.86 16.55
CA ILE A 162 -17.00 12.68 15.94
C ILE A 162 -16.89 11.47 16.87
N LEU A 163 -15.71 11.28 17.45
CA LEU A 163 -15.41 10.15 18.34
C LEU A 163 -15.91 10.44 19.75
N ASN A 164 -16.56 9.44 20.33
CA ASN A 164 -17.03 9.48 21.74
C ASN A 164 -16.38 8.33 22.54
N SER A 165 -16.63 8.29 23.86
CA SER A 165 -16.05 7.28 24.75
C SER A 165 -16.32 5.84 24.31
N SER A 166 -17.51 5.55 23.74
CA SER A 166 -17.82 4.22 23.21
C SER A 166 -16.91 3.82 22.05
N ASP A 167 -16.52 4.77 21.19
CA ASP A 167 -15.61 4.48 20.05
C ASP A 167 -14.19 4.12 20.53
N TYR A 168 -13.74 4.73 21.64
CA TYR A 168 -12.46 4.39 22.28
C TYR A 168 -12.51 3.02 22.95
N ILE A 169 -13.61 2.69 23.64
CA ILE A 169 -13.81 1.36 24.25
C ILE A 169 -13.80 0.29 23.15
N LYS A 170 -14.59 0.46 22.09
CA LYS A 170 -14.62 -0.48 20.97
C LYS A 170 -13.26 -0.70 20.32
N ARG A 171 -12.45 0.37 20.22
CA ARG A 171 -11.07 0.23 19.75
C ARG A 171 -10.22 -0.60 20.71
N ALA A 172 -10.31 -0.34 22.02
CA ALA A 172 -9.56 -1.11 23.01
C ALA A 172 -9.95 -2.60 22.97
N ASP A 173 -11.25 -2.89 22.90
CA ASP A 173 -11.77 -4.26 22.75
C ASP A 173 -11.24 -4.94 21.49
N TYR A 174 -11.26 -4.23 20.34
CA TYR A 174 -10.71 -4.74 19.08
C TYR A 174 -9.21 -5.05 19.21
N LEU A 175 -8.43 -4.16 19.79
CA LEU A 175 -6.98 -4.35 19.95
C LEU A 175 -6.68 -5.51 20.89
N ALA A 176 -7.46 -5.67 21.96
CA ALA A 176 -7.34 -6.81 22.87
C ALA A 176 -7.69 -8.12 22.19
N TYR A 177 -8.78 -8.17 21.42
CA TYR A 177 -9.19 -9.34 20.66
C TYR A 177 -8.14 -9.77 19.63
N GLU A 178 -7.53 -8.79 18.93
CA GLU A 178 -6.47 -9.02 17.93
C GLU A 178 -5.08 -9.27 18.56
N ASN A 179 -4.99 -9.38 19.88
CA ASN A 179 -3.72 -9.54 20.64
C ASN A 179 -2.70 -8.41 20.37
N LYS A 180 -3.20 -7.20 20.08
CA LYS A 180 -2.37 -6.00 19.82
C LYS A 180 -2.15 -5.18 21.09
N TYR A 181 -1.75 -5.83 22.19
CA TYR A 181 -1.61 -5.21 23.51
C TYR A 181 -0.63 -4.02 23.57
N TRP A 182 0.35 -3.99 22.67
CA TRP A 182 1.31 -2.88 22.58
C TRP A 182 0.67 -1.57 22.12
N ASP A 183 -0.45 -1.66 21.41
CA ASP A 183 -1.20 -0.51 20.90
C ASP A 183 -2.25 0.01 21.91
N LEU A 184 -2.41 -0.68 23.06
CA LEU A 184 -3.28 -0.28 24.17
C LEU A 184 -2.62 0.67 25.17
N LYS A 185 -1.30 0.89 25.08
CA LYS A 185 -0.52 1.75 26.00
C LYS A 185 -0.51 3.21 25.49
#